data_608ce9e3c94c5a931e412c268d7fcdd3
#
_entry.id   608ce9e3c94c5a931e412c268d7fcdd3
#
_cell.length_a   1.000
_cell.length_b   1.000
_cell.length_c   1.000
_cell.angle_alpha   90.00
_cell.angle_beta   90.00
_cell.angle_gamma   90.00
#
_symmetry.space_group_name_H-M   'P 1'
#
loop_
_entity.id
_entity.type
_entity.pdbx_description
1 polymer ?
#
loop_
_entity_poly.entity_id
_entity_poly.type
_entity_poly.pdbx_seq_one_letter_code
_entity_poly.pdbx_strand_id
1 'polypeptide(L)'
;MNVVSCAGKSLGVLALCYASHAAALANNAIVTGNQSDTYYRIGEDLKQYAMPELRNLTSKGAVDNIKALSKTAGVSFAIVQSDVYQTYVNLEKNDPDPAVREWASDLLHSLRVIAPLYNEEIYFIVRKDSPMQELQDIEDKRLAIGPDGSGANLTAKNIYYKLFGKAPVVVKPFIEAGVLGTDEGTKYSRSALWHLAHPEAGPEERKADVVVLIGGPPLPLLQRLGKDYKLLATNIKNDATEALLKDYSIGFADQKNYPFLPKHMPVMMVQSYLVTAQFRDKQRNDFVKKFAGALCQNYEKLQEHGHEKWKALTWSPANPRLPSLLSGWSYSTVTKPILESCAPTATTSAPIAAATPSSLPCSMEDRAIGFCQ
;
A
#
# COMPACT_ATOMS: atom_id res chain seq x y z
N MET A 1 50.67 41.66 -18.76
CA MET A 1 49.43 41.85 -19.55
C MET A 1 48.52 40.70 -19.21
N ASN A 2 47.37 41.06 -18.67
CA ASN A 2 46.45 40.21 -17.91
C ASN A 2 45.73 39.17 -18.79
N VAL A 3 45.87 37.89 -18.47
CA VAL A 3 44.99 36.80 -18.88
C VAL A 3 44.62 35.99 -17.62
N VAL A 4 43.89 36.61 -16.72
CA VAL A 4 43.29 35.91 -15.58
C VAL A 4 41.96 36.63 -15.30
N SER A 5 40.90 36.37 -16.01
CA SER A 5 39.56 36.83 -15.57
C SER A 5 38.33 36.18 -16.23
N CYS A 6 38.45 35.16 -17.07
CA CYS A 6 37.24 34.57 -17.67
C CYS A 6 36.93 33.14 -17.27
N ALA A 7 37.84 32.42 -16.59
CA ALA A 7 37.60 31.03 -16.20
C ALA A 7 36.78 30.86 -14.90
N GLY A 8 36.73 31.89 -14.04
CA GLY A 8 36.07 31.82 -12.75
C GLY A 8 34.53 32.00 -12.77
N LYS A 9 34.00 32.67 -13.80
CA LYS A 9 32.56 32.94 -13.90
C LYS A 9 31.76 31.81 -14.54
N SER A 10 32.39 31.02 -15.40
CA SER A 10 31.72 29.89 -16.07
C SER A 10 31.52 28.69 -15.14
N LEU A 11 32.43 28.41 -14.21
CA LEU A 11 32.27 27.32 -13.25
C LEU A 11 31.18 27.59 -12.21
N GLY A 12 31.00 28.83 -11.79
CA GLY A 12 29.94 29.20 -10.81
C GLY A 12 28.54 29.07 -11.39
N VAL A 13 28.36 29.42 -12.69
CA VAL A 13 27.06 29.33 -13.36
C VAL A 13 26.70 27.86 -13.65
N LEU A 14 27.67 27.03 -14.03
CA LEU A 14 27.46 25.60 -14.21
C LEU A 14 27.09 24.89 -12.87
N ALA A 15 27.79 25.24 -11.78
CA ALA A 15 27.46 24.66 -10.46
C ALA A 15 26.10 25.05 -9.96
N LEU A 16 25.62 26.31 -10.20
CA LEU A 16 24.28 26.76 -9.85
C LEU A 16 23.20 26.07 -10.70
N CYS A 17 23.45 25.82 -12.00
CA CYS A 17 22.53 25.07 -12.84
C CYS A 17 22.44 23.58 -12.43
N TYR A 18 23.54 22.96 -12.06
CA TYR A 18 23.53 21.58 -11.55
C TYR A 18 22.84 21.47 -10.18
N ALA A 19 23.07 22.43 -9.30
CA ALA A 19 22.41 22.44 -7.99
C ALA A 19 20.89 22.64 -8.10
N SER A 20 20.42 23.49 -9.03
CA SER A 20 18.99 23.70 -9.26
C SER A 20 18.30 22.47 -9.91
N HIS A 21 18.98 21.75 -10.80
CA HIS A 21 18.46 20.50 -11.36
C HIS A 21 18.45 19.36 -10.33
N ALA A 22 19.49 19.25 -9.49
CA ALA A 22 19.50 18.26 -8.42
C ALA A 22 18.41 18.53 -7.36
N ALA A 23 18.16 19.79 -7.02
CA ALA A 23 17.07 20.17 -6.12
C ALA A 23 15.67 19.90 -6.72
N ALA A 24 15.49 20.12 -8.03
CA ALA A 24 14.24 19.80 -8.72
C ALA A 24 13.97 18.29 -8.78
N LEU A 25 15.01 17.46 -8.94
CA LEU A 25 14.91 16.00 -8.88
C LEU A 25 14.67 15.48 -7.46
N ALA A 26 15.04 16.24 -6.42
CA ALA A 26 14.90 15.81 -5.03
C ALA A 26 13.45 15.72 -4.54
N ASN A 27 12.49 16.41 -5.17
CA ASN A 27 11.12 16.54 -4.70
C ASN A 27 10.10 15.68 -5.46
N ASN A 28 10.51 14.75 -6.28
CA ASN A 28 9.66 14.02 -7.22
C ASN A 28 9.44 12.54 -6.85
N ALA A 29 9.49 12.19 -5.58
CA ALA A 29 9.33 10.80 -5.17
C ALA A 29 7.92 10.50 -4.65
N ILE A 30 7.43 9.32 -5.04
CA ILE A 30 6.35 8.59 -4.37
C ILE A 30 6.94 7.43 -3.59
N VAL A 31 6.48 7.20 -2.38
CA VAL A 31 6.83 6.03 -1.58
C VAL A 31 5.65 5.08 -1.52
N THR A 32 5.88 3.79 -1.77
CA THR A 32 4.81 2.83 -2.05
C THR A 32 4.86 1.58 -1.17
N GLY A 33 5.73 0.63 -1.46
CA GLY A 33 5.80 -0.65 -0.73
C GLY A 33 6.91 -1.54 -1.28
N ASN A 34 6.82 -2.83 -1.04
CA ASN A 34 7.73 -3.78 -1.64
C ASN A 34 7.46 -3.91 -3.14
N GLN A 35 8.45 -4.31 -3.92
CA GLN A 35 8.35 -4.43 -5.38
C GLN A 35 7.26 -5.41 -5.85
N SER A 36 6.92 -6.39 -5.03
CA SER A 36 5.84 -7.35 -5.29
C SER A 36 4.45 -6.85 -4.93
N ASP A 37 4.35 -5.72 -4.19
CA ASP A 37 3.08 -5.21 -3.68
C ASP A 37 2.32 -4.42 -4.75
N THR A 38 1.00 -4.40 -4.63
CA THR A 38 0.13 -3.60 -5.50
C THR A 38 0.48 -2.12 -5.46
N TYR A 39 0.83 -1.57 -4.29
CA TYR A 39 1.26 -0.17 -4.17
C TYR A 39 2.47 0.16 -5.04
N TYR A 40 3.47 -0.72 -5.07
CA TYR A 40 4.66 -0.51 -5.90
C TYR A 40 4.30 -0.51 -7.38
N ARG A 41 3.42 -1.42 -7.82
CA ARG A 41 2.95 -1.50 -9.21
C ARG A 41 2.18 -0.23 -9.61
N ILE A 42 1.30 0.27 -8.75
CA ILE A 42 0.61 1.55 -8.94
C ILE A 42 1.62 2.72 -9.08
N GLY A 43 2.67 2.73 -8.26
CA GLY A 43 3.75 3.71 -8.36
C GLY A 43 4.53 3.63 -9.69
N GLU A 44 4.83 2.41 -10.17
CA GLU A 44 5.46 2.20 -11.48
C GLU A 44 4.54 2.63 -12.64
N ASP A 45 3.24 2.33 -12.54
CA ASP A 45 2.26 2.78 -13.55
C ASP A 45 2.20 4.32 -13.62
N LEU A 46 2.17 5.01 -12.48
CA LEU A 46 2.20 6.46 -12.41
C LEU A 46 3.48 7.02 -13.07
N LYS A 47 4.63 6.40 -12.80
CA LYS A 47 5.89 6.76 -13.41
C LYS A 47 5.88 6.49 -14.92
N GLN A 48 5.41 5.33 -15.34
CA GLN A 48 5.48 4.91 -16.74
C GLN A 48 4.46 5.64 -17.62
N TYR A 49 3.24 5.82 -17.15
CA TYR A 49 2.13 6.29 -17.98
C TYR A 49 1.68 7.72 -17.71
N ALA A 50 1.92 8.24 -16.48
CA ALA A 50 1.46 9.57 -16.12
C ALA A 50 2.59 10.59 -15.99
N MET A 51 3.68 10.27 -15.31
CA MET A 51 4.72 11.23 -14.94
C MET A 51 6.12 10.59 -14.92
N PRO A 52 6.84 10.51 -16.07
CA PRO A 52 8.12 9.79 -16.19
C PRO A 52 9.23 10.26 -15.23
N GLU A 53 9.20 11.52 -14.80
CA GLU A 53 10.14 12.05 -13.82
C GLU A 53 9.85 11.61 -12.38
N LEU A 54 8.74 10.94 -12.11
CA LEU A 54 8.41 10.41 -10.80
C LEU A 54 9.36 9.27 -10.43
N ARG A 55 9.90 9.30 -9.21
CA ARG A 55 10.70 8.21 -8.64
C ARG A 55 9.82 7.39 -7.72
N ASN A 56 9.69 6.11 -8.01
CA ASN A 56 8.97 5.18 -7.14
C ASN A 56 9.95 4.57 -6.13
N LEU A 57 9.76 4.84 -4.86
CA LEU A 57 10.59 4.37 -3.76
C LEU A 57 9.91 3.21 -3.03
N THR A 58 10.70 2.19 -2.75
CA THR A 58 10.26 1.07 -1.92
C THR A 58 10.19 1.44 -0.45
N SER A 59 9.34 0.73 0.29
CA SER A 59 9.20 0.82 1.75
C SER A 59 8.68 -0.49 2.31
N LYS A 60 8.44 -0.54 3.61
CA LYS A 60 7.76 -1.67 4.26
C LYS A 60 6.22 -1.60 4.11
N GLY A 61 5.68 -0.50 3.64
CA GLY A 61 4.25 -0.29 3.41
C GLY A 61 3.68 0.97 4.09
N ALA A 62 2.36 1.02 4.28
CA ALA A 62 1.61 2.23 4.60
C ALA A 62 2.10 3.01 5.84
N VAL A 63 2.57 2.34 6.89
CA VAL A 63 3.10 3.01 8.10
C VAL A 63 4.42 3.72 7.81
N ASP A 64 5.32 3.06 7.08
CA ASP A 64 6.58 3.70 6.65
C ASP A 64 6.32 4.80 5.63
N ASN A 65 5.33 4.63 4.76
CA ASN A 65 4.95 5.61 3.74
C ASN A 65 4.52 6.95 4.35
N ILE A 66 3.63 6.91 5.34
CA ILE A 66 3.15 8.14 5.98
C ILE A 66 4.27 8.85 6.75
N LYS A 67 5.19 8.09 7.37
CA LYS A 67 6.39 8.65 8.02
C LYS A 67 7.35 9.26 7.01
N ALA A 68 7.59 8.59 5.89
CA ALA A 68 8.48 9.07 4.84
C ALA A 68 7.96 10.36 4.21
N LEU A 69 6.65 10.49 3.99
CA LEU A 69 6.02 11.70 3.47
C LEU A 69 6.29 12.91 4.36
N SER A 70 6.33 12.74 5.69
CA SER A 70 6.58 13.82 6.66
C SER A 70 8.07 14.10 6.91
N LYS A 71 8.95 13.08 6.81
CA LYS A 71 10.34 13.18 7.29
C LYS A 71 11.40 13.05 6.21
N THR A 72 11.08 12.47 5.04
CA THR A 72 12.08 12.19 4.00
C THR A 72 12.09 13.28 2.94
N ALA A 73 13.23 13.93 2.80
CA ALA A 73 13.43 14.94 1.75
C ALA A 73 13.17 14.33 0.37
N GLY A 74 12.46 15.07 -0.48
CA GLY A 74 12.17 14.63 -1.85
C GLY A 74 10.94 13.74 -2.00
N VAL A 75 10.34 13.25 -0.92
CA VAL A 75 9.07 12.51 -0.97
C VAL A 75 7.91 13.50 -1.00
N SER A 76 7.12 13.46 -2.07
CA SER A 76 5.95 14.33 -2.27
C SER A 76 4.64 13.56 -2.26
N PHE A 77 4.68 12.25 -2.45
CA PHE A 77 3.50 11.40 -2.52
C PHE A 77 3.71 10.10 -1.75
N ALA A 78 2.60 9.52 -1.30
CA ALA A 78 2.60 8.22 -0.64
C ALA A 78 1.27 7.49 -0.95
N ILE A 79 1.26 6.17 -0.76
CA ILE A 79 0.03 5.37 -0.72
C ILE A 79 -0.14 4.85 0.70
N VAL A 80 -1.32 5.06 1.30
CA VAL A 80 -1.60 4.69 2.68
C VAL A 80 -3.01 4.09 2.83
N GLN A 81 -3.20 3.24 3.83
CA GLN A 81 -4.49 2.69 4.22
C GLN A 81 -5.23 3.64 5.17
N SER A 82 -6.55 3.60 5.15
CA SER A 82 -7.40 4.45 6.00
C SER A 82 -7.19 4.23 7.50
N ASP A 83 -6.99 3.00 7.93
CA ASP A 83 -6.81 2.64 9.33
C ASP A 83 -5.45 3.06 9.90
N VAL A 84 -4.43 3.20 9.04
CA VAL A 84 -3.14 3.80 9.43
C VAL A 84 -3.36 5.24 9.87
N TYR A 85 -4.11 6.03 9.10
CA TYR A 85 -4.47 7.39 9.51
C TYR A 85 -5.23 7.41 10.85
N GLN A 86 -6.24 6.53 10.99
CA GLN A 86 -7.03 6.45 12.22
C GLN A 86 -6.17 6.10 13.45
N THR A 87 -5.12 5.29 13.24
CA THR A 87 -4.15 5.02 14.31
C THR A 87 -3.43 6.29 14.77
N TYR A 88 -3.02 7.16 13.84
CA TYR A 88 -2.41 8.44 14.21
C TYR A 88 -3.39 9.41 14.89
N VAL A 89 -4.66 9.40 14.49
CA VAL A 89 -5.72 10.14 15.22
C VAL A 89 -5.84 9.65 16.67
N ASN A 90 -5.72 8.35 16.89
CA ASN A 90 -5.74 7.80 18.25
C ASN A 90 -4.48 8.15 19.03
N LEU A 91 -3.30 8.15 18.41
CA LEU A 91 -2.04 8.59 19.04
C LEU A 91 -2.10 10.07 19.45
N GLU A 92 -2.56 10.95 18.56
CA GLU A 92 -2.75 12.37 18.86
C GLU A 92 -3.59 12.59 20.12
N LYS A 93 -4.65 11.82 20.29
CA LYS A 93 -5.62 12.00 21.37
C LYS A 93 -5.20 11.33 22.68
N ASN A 94 -4.60 10.15 22.60
CA ASN A 94 -4.56 9.21 23.72
C ASN A 94 -3.16 8.74 24.11
N ASP A 95 -2.10 9.05 23.32
CA ASP A 95 -0.75 8.59 23.67
C ASP A 95 -0.29 9.26 24.98
N PRO A 96 0.30 8.53 25.94
CA PRO A 96 0.77 9.08 27.19
C PRO A 96 1.92 10.09 27.00
N ASP A 97 2.75 9.93 25.94
CA ASP A 97 3.87 10.82 25.65
C ASP A 97 3.38 12.07 24.88
N PRO A 98 3.53 13.27 25.45
CA PRO A 98 3.18 14.53 24.78
C PRO A 98 3.91 14.74 23.44
N ALA A 99 5.17 14.28 23.32
CA ALA A 99 5.95 14.43 22.10
C ALA A 99 5.41 13.55 20.97
N VAL A 100 4.89 12.34 21.31
CA VAL A 100 4.22 11.47 20.35
C VAL A 100 2.89 12.09 19.90
N ARG A 101 2.11 12.67 20.83
CA ARG A 101 0.86 13.38 20.47
C ARG A 101 1.10 14.56 19.55
N GLU A 102 2.09 15.40 19.86
CA GLU A 102 2.45 16.56 19.04
C GLU A 102 2.90 16.14 17.64
N TRP A 103 3.78 15.15 17.56
CA TRP A 103 4.22 14.61 16.27
C TRP A 103 3.08 14.04 15.44
N ALA A 104 2.16 13.29 16.06
CA ALA A 104 0.99 12.73 15.38
C ALA A 104 0.07 13.86 14.86
N SER A 105 -0.13 14.90 15.67
CA SER A 105 -0.90 16.09 15.31
C SER A 105 -0.29 16.82 14.10
N ASP A 106 1.00 17.07 14.10
CA ASP A 106 1.70 17.71 12.98
C ASP A 106 1.56 16.92 11.69
N LEU A 107 1.71 15.58 11.77
CA LEU A 107 1.54 14.70 10.65
C LEU A 107 0.12 14.77 10.08
N LEU A 108 -0.90 14.64 10.93
CA LEU A 108 -2.30 14.67 10.54
C LEU A 108 -2.69 16.04 9.94
N HIS A 109 -2.23 17.13 10.53
CA HIS A 109 -2.49 18.48 10.03
C HIS A 109 -1.84 18.75 8.66
N SER A 110 -0.73 18.07 8.35
CA SER A 110 -0.05 18.22 7.06
C SER A 110 -0.61 17.29 5.98
N LEU A 111 -1.13 16.12 6.33
CA LEU A 111 -1.55 15.08 5.38
C LEU A 111 -2.78 15.50 4.58
N ARG A 112 -2.76 15.26 3.27
CA ARG A 112 -3.86 15.57 2.35
C ARG A 112 -4.09 14.43 1.37
N VAL A 113 -5.35 14.09 1.13
CA VAL A 113 -5.74 13.12 0.10
C VAL A 113 -5.70 13.78 -1.28
N ILE A 114 -5.07 13.10 -2.23
CA ILE A 114 -5.18 13.42 -3.66
C ILE A 114 -6.41 12.73 -4.22
N ALA A 115 -6.44 11.39 -4.11
CA ALA A 115 -7.56 10.58 -4.57
C ALA A 115 -7.69 9.29 -3.74
N PRO A 116 -8.91 8.77 -3.52
CA PRO A 116 -9.10 7.41 -3.08
C PRO A 116 -8.63 6.47 -4.21
N LEU A 117 -7.97 5.39 -3.82
CA LEU A 117 -7.57 4.35 -4.76
C LEU A 117 -8.59 3.21 -4.73
N TYR A 118 -8.19 2.05 -4.30
CA TYR A 118 -9.01 0.84 -4.27
C TYR A 118 -9.12 0.29 -2.85
N ASN A 119 -10.07 -0.60 -2.65
CA ASN A 119 -10.13 -1.40 -1.43
C ASN A 119 -9.11 -2.53 -1.50
N GLU A 120 -8.36 -2.69 -0.43
CA GLU A 120 -7.50 -3.84 -0.19
C GLU A 120 -8.29 -4.90 0.57
N GLU A 121 -8.15 -6.14 0.17
CA GLU A 121 -8.74 -7.27 0.88
C GLU A 121 -7.80 -7.76 1.98
N ILE A 122 -8.38 -8.18 3.11
CA ILE A 122 -7.66 -8.65 4.29
C ILE A 122 -7.93 -10.15 4.42
N TYR A 123 -6.89 -10.95 4.30
CA TYR A 123 -6.98 -12.40 4.28
C TYR A 123 -6.35 -13.00 5.53
N PHE A 124 -7.12 -13.77 6.27
CA PHE A 124 -6.65 -14.61 7.36
C PHE A 124 -6.55 -16.05 6.85
N ILE A 125 -5.34 -16.52 6.67
CA ILE A 125 -5.01 -17.80 6.04
C ILE A 125 -4.63 -18.78 7.13
N VAL A 126 -5.23 -19.97 7.06
CA VAL A 126 -4.96 -21.10 7.96
C VAL A 126 -4.76 -22.39 7.14
N ARG A 127 -4.22 -23.42 7.76
CA ARG A 127 -4.17 -24.74 7.16
C ARG A 127 -5.58 -25.25 6.87
N LYS A 128 -5.72 -26.07 5.85
CA LYS A 128 -7.00 -26.67 5.44
C LYS A 128 -7.63 -27.52 6.55
N ASP A 129 -6.81 -28.24 7.30
CA ASP A 129 -7.21 -29.12 8.39
C ASP A 129 -7.41 -28.39 9.73
N SER A 130 -7.13 -27.10 9.80
CA SER A 130 -7.38 -26.27 10.99
C SER A 130 -8.86 -26.30 11.37
N PRO A 131 -9.21 -26.40 12.67
CA PRO A 131 -10.60 -26.30 13.14
C PRO A 131 -11.18 -24.89 12.97
N MET A 132 -10.33 -23.86 12.84
CA MET A 132 -10.77 -22.47 12.66
C MET A 132 -11.58 -22.30 11.37
N GLN A 133 -12.71 -21.61 11.44
CA GLN A 133 -13.61 -21.36 10.31
C GLN A 133 -13.84 -19.87 10.05
N GLU A 134 -13.78 -19.08 11.11
CA GLU A 134 -14.15 -17.67 11.10
C GLU A 134 -13.09 -16.81 11.78
N LEU A 135 -13.19 -15.51 11.55
CA LEU A 135 -12.24 -14.55 12.10
C LEU A 135 -12.16 -14.58 13.64
N GLN A 136 -13.28 -14.86 14.31
CA GLN A 136 -13.33 -14.93 15.78
C GLN A 136 -12.53 -16.11 16.37
N ASP A 137 -12.23 -17.13 15.56
CA ASP A 137 -11.46 -18.30 16.01
C ASP A 137 -9.96 -18.03 16.20
N ILE A 138 -9.49 -16.82 15.84
CA ILE A 138 -8.06 -16.47 15.96
C ILE A 138 -7.67 -16.02 17.36
N GLU A 139 -8.59 -15.98 18.32
CA GLU A 139 -8.26 -15.62 19.71
C GLU A 139 -7.18 -16.54 20.26
N ASP A 140 -6.13 -15.94 20.87
CA ASP A 140 -4.96 -16.63 21.45
C ASP A 140 -4.16 -17.51 20.47
N LYS A 141 -4.35 -17.31 19.16
CA LYS A 141 -3.54 -17.95 18.13
C LYS A 141 -2.29 -17.12 17.81
N ARG A 142 -1.27 -17.81 17.31
CA ARG A 142 -0.01 -17.19 16.87
C ARG A 142 -0.18 -16.65 15.46
N LEU A 143 -0.05 -15.34 15.31
CA LEU A 143 -0.29 -14.64 14.06
C LEU A 143 1.02 -14.17 13.40
N ALA A 144 1.21 -14.47 12.14
CA ALA A 144 2.20 -13.84 11.28
C ALA A 144 1.50 -12.71 10.49
N ILE A 145 1.79 -11.46 10.85
CA ILE A 145 1.02 -10.27 10.44
C ILE A 145 1.79 -9.26 9.57
N GLY A 146 2.91 -9.66 9.00
CA GLY A 146 3.78 -8.77 8.24
C GLY A 146 4.87 -8.11 9.09
N PRO A 147 5.89 -7.52 8.44
CA PRO A 147 6.99 -6.85 9.13
C PRO A 147 6.51 -5.57 9.84
N ASP A 148 7.25 -5.16 10.87
CA ASP A 148 7.02 -3.87 11.52
C ASP A 148 7.22 -2.72 10.52
N GLY A 149 6.30 -1.74 10.53
CA GLY A 149 6.28 -0.64 9.55
C GLY A 149 5.36 -0.89 8.34
N SER A 150 4.87 -2.13 8.16
CA SER A 150 3.86 -2.42 7.14
C SER A 150 2.45 -2.04 7.60
N GLY A 151 1.58 -1.73 6.63
CA GLY A 151 0.16 -1.56 6.87
C GLY A 151 -0.49 -2.85 7.38
N ALA A 152 -0.09 -4.01 6.82
CA ALA A 152 -0.61 -5.31 7.23
C ALA A 152 -0.38 -5.61 8.73
N ASN A 153 0.80 -5.26 9.25
CA ASN A 153 1.10 -5.42 10.67
C ASN A 153 0.17 -4.58 11.55
N LEU A 154 -0.03 -3.32 11.19
CA LEU A 154 -0.89 -2.40 11.94
C LEU A 154 -2.36 -2.82 11.84
N THR A 155 -2.86 -3.08 10.64
CA THR A 155 -4.25 -3.49 10.40
C THR A 155 -4.62 -4.76 11.16
N ALA A 156 -3.75 -5.78 11.10
CA ALA A 156 -3.99 -7.04 11.83
C ALA A 156 -4.05 -6.83 13.36
N LYS A 157 -3.16 -5.99 13.91
CA LYS A 157 -3.20 -5.61 15.34
C LYS A 157 -4.48 -4.86 15.70
N ASN A 158 -4.90 -3.91 14.87
CA ASN A 158 -6.12 -3.14 15.09
C ASN A 158 -7.37 -4.04 15.09
N ILE A 159 -7.47 -4.93 14.10
CA ILE A 159 -8.58 -5.89 14.01
C ILE A 159 -8.61 -6.79 15.25
N TYR A 160 -7.46 -7.37 15.61
CA TYR A 160 -7.38 -8.27 16.76
C TYR A 160 -7.76 -7.54 18.07
N TYR A 161 -7.23 -6.33 18.27
CA TYR A 161 -7.55 -5.54 19.45
C TYR A 161 -9.05 -5.18 19.54
N LYS A 162 -9.67 -4.82 18.41
CA LYS A 162 -11.10 -4.52 18.37
C LYS A 162 -11.97 -5.74 18.68
N LEU A 163 -11.53 -6.93 18.26
CA LEU A 163 -12.25 -8.17 18.51
C LEU A 163 -12.13 -8.64 19.97
N PHE A 164 -10.93 -8.55 20.55
CA PHE A 164 -10.60 -9.26 21.79
C PHE A 164 -10.14 -8.35 22.93
N GLY A 165 -9.98 -7.05 22.72
CA GLY A 165 -9.53 -6.08 23.72
C GLY A 165 -8.08 -6.27 24.20
N LYS A 166 -7.29 -7.10 23.51
CA LYS A 166 -5.92 -7.44 23.85
C LYS A 166 -5.01 -7.49 22.61
N ALA A 167 -3.69 -7.45 22.82
CA ALA A 167 -2.74 -7.58 21.72
C ALA A 167 -2.65 -9.05 21.24
N PRO A 168 -2.41 -9.27 19.91
CA PRO A 168 -2.18 -10.62 19.38
C PRO A 168 -0.85 -11.21 19.80
N VAL A 169 -0.77 -12.53 19.83
CA VAL A 169 0.51 -13.25 19.88
C VAL A 169 1.14 -13.21 18.49
N VAL A 170 2.16 -12.37 18.31
CA VAL A 170 2.80 -12.18 17.01
C VAL A 170 4.05 -13.02 16.89
N VAL A 171 4.16 -13.81 15.83
CA VAL A 171 5.36 -14.58 15.50
C VAL A 171 6.13 -13.90 14.34
N LYS A 172 7.46 -14.08 14.36
CA LYS A 172 8.37 -13.55 13.34
C LYS A 172 8.95 -14.71 12.51
N PRO A 173 8.24 -15.16 11.46
CA PRO A 173 8.67 -16.32 10.68
C PRO A 173 9.98 -16.10 9.93
N PHE A 174 10.33 -14.84 9.68
CA PHE A 174 11.53 -14.45 8.94
C PHE A 174 12.55 -13.81 9.89
N ILE A 175 13.72 -14.46 10.03
CA ILE A 175 14.84 -13.93 10.81
C ILE A 175 16.09 -13.99 9.91
N GLU A 176 16.30 -13.01 9.05
CA GLU A 176 17.61 -12.67 8.53
C GLU A 176 17.96 -11.26 8.99
N ALA A 177 18.83 -11.18 9.98
CA ALA A 177 19.47 -9.92 10.34
C ALA A 177 20.33 -9.46 9.15
N GLY A 178 20.04 -8.29 8.59
CA GLY A 178 20.92 -7.60 7.66
C GLY A 178 20.54 -7.63 6.18
N VAL A 179 19.48 -8.32 5.76
CA VAL A 179 18.97 -8.19 4.39
C VAL A 179 17.86 -7.15 4.38
N LEU A 180 18.23 -5.90 4.46
CA LEU A 180 17.41 -4.75 4.05
C LEU A 180 17.31 -4.77 2.52
N GLY A 181 16.52 -5.70 1.99
CA GLY A 181 16.24 -5.80 0.57
C GLY A 181 14.84 -5.30 0.26
N THR A 182 14.65 -4.83 -0.95
CA THR A 182 13.40 -4.33 -1.53
C THR A 182 12.25 -5.37 -1.55
N ASP A 183 12.45 -6.56 -0.97
CA ASP A 183 11.53 -7.70 -1.00
C ASP A 183 11.29 -8.34 0.39
N GLU A 184 11.51 -7.59 1.48
CA GLU A 184 11.35 -8.09 2.85
C GLU A 184 9.91 -8.60 3.12
N GLY A 185 8.89 -7.92 2.61
CA GLY A 185 7.49 -8.30 2.80
C GLY A 185 7.14 -9.64 2.15
N THR A 186 7.61 -9.89 0.92
CA THR A 186 7.39 -11.15 0.22
C THR A 186 8.12 -12.30 0.92
N LYS A 187 9.37 -12.11 1.30
CA LYS A 187 10.15 -13.10 2.06
C LYS A 187 9.47 -13.44 3.38
N TYR A 188 9.00 -12.42 4.11
CA TYR A 188 8.24 -12.61 5.33
C TYR A 188 7.00 -13.48 5.08
N SER A 189 6.18 -13.12 4.12
CA SER A 189 4.92 -13.81 3.81
C SER A 189 5.14 -15.25 3.34
N ARG A 190 6.16 -15.49 2.50
CA ARG A 190 6.55 -16.85 2.07
C ARG A 190 7.03 -17.69 3.24
N SER A 191 7.90 -17.15 4.09
CA SER A 191 8.37 -17.85 5.28
C SER A 191 7.21 -18.17 6.24
N ALA A 192 6.28 -17.23 6.45
CA ALA A 192 5.10 -17.44 7.27
C ALA A 192 4.21 -18.58 6.74
N LEU A 193 3.95 -18.61 5.44
CA LEU A 193 3.15 -19.66 4.81
C LEU A 193 3.86 -21.01 4.83
N TRP A 194 5.19 -21.03 4.66
CA TRP A 194 5.97 -22.25 4.79
C TRP A 194 5.86 -22.84 6.21
N HIS A 195 6.06 -22.03 7.26
CA HIS A 195 5.92 -22.47 8.65
C HIS A 195 4.48 -22.87 9.01
N LEU A 196 3.49 -22.20 8.40
CA LEU A 196 2.10 -22.60 8.55
C LEU A 196 1.84 -24.00 7.98
N ALA A 197 2.43 -24.32 6.81
CA ALA A 197 2.31 -25.65 6.19
C ALA A 197 3.10 -26.74 6.90
N HIS A 198 4.22 -26.39 7.54
CA HIS A 198 5.15 -27.31 8.20
C HIS A 198 5.26 -26.99 9.71
N PRO A 199 4.20 -27.22 10.51
CA PRO A 199 4.16 -26.86 11.91
C PRO A 199 5.18 -27.64 12.75
N GLU A 200 5.68 -28.78 12.26
CA GLU A 200 6.74 -29.57 12.90
C GLU A 200 8.15 -29.02 12.65
N ALA A 201 8.30 -28.12 11.64
CA ALA A 201 9.60 -27.64 11.23
C ALA A 201 9.96 -26.30 11.91
N GLY A 202 11.24 -26.15 12.23
CA GLY A 202 11.79 -24.91 12.78
C GLY A 202 11.46 -24.64 14.25
N PRO A 203 12.01 -23.55 14.81
CA PRO A 203 11.82 -23.18 16.20
C PRO A 203 10.41 -22.64 16.45
N GLU A 204 9.93 -22.81 17.67
CA GLU A 204 8.55 -22.50 18.09
C GLU A 204 8.15 -21.05 17.85
N GLU A 205 9.08 -20.11 18.01
CA GLU A 205 8.86 -18.69 17.79
C GLU A 205 8.55 -18.29 16.34
N ARG A 206 8.75 -19.20 15.39
CA ARG A 206 8.43 -19.00 13.96
C ARG A 206 7.13 -19.65 13.53
N LYS A 207 6.57 -20.51 14.35
CA LYS A 207 5.36 -21.27 14.02
C LYS A 207 4.14 -20.38 14.11
N ALA A 208 3.46 -20.18 13.01
CA ALA A 208 2.20 -19.45 12.94
C ALA A 208 1.02 -20.42 12.87
N ASP A 209 -0.09 -20.04 13.50
CA ASP A 209 -1.38 -20.70 13.35
C ASP A 209 -2.22 -20.00 12.29
N VAL A 210 -1.97 -18.70 12.08
CA VAL A 210 -2.65 -17.83 11.13
C VAL A 210 -1.63 -16.95 10.42
N VAL A 211 -1.73 -16.82 9.10
CA VAL A 211 -0.98 -15.84 8.31
C VAL A 211 -1.94 -14.78 7.80
N VAL A 212 -1.60 -13.50 7.99
CA VAL A 212 -2.39 -12.36 7.51
C VAL A 212 -1.72 -11.75 6.30
N LEU A 213 -2.43 -11.68 5.18
CA LEU A 213 -2.03 -10.96 3.98
C LEU A 213 -3.04 -9.85 3.70
N ILE A 214 -2.55 -8.70 3.24
CA ILE A 214 -3.38 -7.54 2.89
C ILE A 214 -2.87 -6.94 1.58
N GLY A 215 -3.79 -6.62 0.68
CA GLY A 215 -3.45 -5.91 -0.56
C GLY A 215 -4.59 -5.86 -1.55
N GLY A 216 -4.35 -5.15 -2.65
CA GLY A 216 -5.31 -5.05 -3.75
C GLY A 216 -5.38 -6.35 -4.55
N PRO A 217 -6.55 -7.03 -4.56
CA PRO A 217 -6.70 -8.27 -5.32
C PRO A 217 -6.56 -8.06 -6.85
N PRO A 218 -6.08 -9.08 -7.60
CA PRO A 218 -5.60 -10.37 -7.10
C PRO A 218 -4.16 -10.27 -6.58
N LEU A 219 -3.90 -10.90 -5.42
CA LEU A 219 -2.55 -11.03 -4.89
C LEU A 219 -1.84 -12.23 -5.52
N PRO A 220 -0.68 -12.06 -6.19
CA PRO A 220 0.04 -13.17 -6.82
C PRO A 220 0.39 -14.30 -5.86
N LEU A 221 0.73 -13.94 -4.61
CA LEU A 221 1.04 -14.93 -3.57
C LEU A 221 -0.19 -15.76 -3.20
N LEU A 222 -1.36 -15.13 -3.07
CA LEU A 222 -2.61 -15.82 -2.74
C LEU A 222 -3.13 -16.68 -3.91
N GLN A 223 -2.92 -16.24 -5.17
CA GLN A 223 -3.27 -17.02 -6.36
C GLN A 223 -2.53 -18.37 -6.45
N ARG A 224 -1.34 -18.42 -5.84
CA ARG A 224 -0.48 -19.63 -5.83
C ARG A 224 -0.72 -20.54 -4.64
N LEU A 225 -1.62 -20.17 -3.71
CA LEU A 225 -1.95 -21.04 -2.59
C LEU A 225 -2.59 -22.32 -3.08
N GLY A 226 -2.04 -23.45 -2.62
CA GLY A 226 -2.55 -24.76 -2.90
C GLY A 226 -3.79 -25.13 -2.06
N LYS A 227 -4.27 -26.35 -2.28
CA LYS A 227 -5.43 -26.93 -1.58
C LYS A 227 -5.21 -27.15 -0.07
N ASP A 228 -3.99 -26.99 0.42
CA ASP A 228 -3.63 -27.25 1.81
C ASP A 228 -3.94 -26.05 2.74
N TYR A 229 -4.46 -24.97 2.16
CA TYR A 229 -4.86 -23.77 2.85
C TYR A 229 -6.35 -23.47 2.70
N LYS A 230 -6.87 -22.66 3.62
CA LYS A 230 -8.18 -22.02 3.52
C LYS A 230 -8.14 -20.61 4.10
N LEU A 231 -9.08 -19.78 3.68
CA LEU A 231 -9.32 -18.47 4.29
C LEU A 231 -10.34 -18.62 5.43
N LEU A 232 -10.18 -17.81 6.48
CA LEU A 232 -11.22 -17.62 7.47
C LEU A 232 -12.27 -16.64 6.95
N ALA A 233 -13.53 -16.98 7.13
CA ALA A 233 -14.64 -16.10 6.76
C ALA A 233 -14.74 -14.93 7.75
N THR A 234 -15.01 -13.73 7.24
CA THR A 234 -15.36 -12.57 8.08
C THR A 234 -16.87 -12.42 8.14
N ASN A 235 -17.47 -12.89 9.22
CA ASN A 235 -18.91 -12.77 9.46
C ASN A 235 -19.17 -11.76 10.60
N ILE A 236 -20.11 -10.85 10.38
CA ILE A 236 -20.56 -9.92 11.42
C ILE A 236 -21.65 -10.62 12.25
N LYS A 237 -21.31 -10.97 13.49
CA LYS A 237 -22.17 -11.77 14.38
C LYS A 237 -22.47 -11.15 15.73
N ASN A 238 -21.67 -10.16 16.15
CA ASN A 238 -21.79 -9.53 17.45
C ASN A 238 -21.24 -8.10 17.42
N ASP A 239 -21.39 -7.38 18.53
CA ASP A 239 -20.96 -5.98 18.68
C ASP A 239 -19.46 -5.78 18.39
N ALA A 240 -18.63 -6.74 18.76
CA ALA A 240 -17.17 -6.65 18.49
C ALA A 240 -16.87 -6.70 16.98
N THR A 241 -17.54 -7.59 16.24
CA THR A 241 -17.40 -7.64 14.77
C THR A 241 -18.10 -6.48 14.08
N GLU A 242 -19.22 -5.99 14.62
CA GLU A 242 -19.88 -4.78 14.13
C GLU A 242 -19.01 -3.52 14.33
N ALA A 243 -18.27 -3.44 15.45
CA ALA A 243 -17.35 -2.34 15.71
C ALA A 243 -16.22 -2.23 14.67
N LEU A 244 -15.89 -3.31 13.94
CA LEU A 244 -14.94 -3.29 12.84
C LEU A 244 -15.44 -2.46 11.65
N LEU A 245 -16.76 -2.41 11.43
CA LEU A 245 -17.37 -1.70 10.30
C LEU A 245 -17.20 -0.17 10.35
N LYS A 246 -16.69 0.37 11.47
CA LYS A 246 -16.31 1.79 11.58
C LYS A 246 -15.08 2.14 10.75
N ASP A 247 -14.16 1.18 10.58
CA ASP A 247 -12.89 1.40 9.90
C ASP A 247 -12.72 0.53 8.65
N TYR A 248 -13.50 -0.55 8.54
CA TYR A 248 -13.41 -1.56 7.49
C TYR A 248 -14.76 -1.78 6.84
N SER A 249 -14.76 -2.28 5.62
CA SER A 249 -15.96 -2.74 4.92
C SER A 249 -15.90 -4.26 4.70
N ILE A 250 -17.01 -4.88 4.36
CA ILE A 250 -17.06 -6.28 3.96
C ILE A 250 -17.16 -6.38 2.45
N GLY A 251 -16.31 -7.21 1.86
CA GLY A 251 -16.34 -7.61 0.47
C GLY A 251 -16.26 -9.12 0.34
N PHE A 252 -15.95 -9.58 -0.87
CA PHE A 252 -15.88 -11.01 -1.15
C PHE A 252 -14.62 -11.31 -1.95
N ALA A 253 -13.78 -12.21 -1.42
CA ALA A 253 -12.72 -12.82 -2.21
C ALA A 253 -13.35 -13.78 -3.23
N ASP A 254 -12.98 -13.61 -4.51
CA ASP A 254 -13.62 -14.30 -5.62
C ASP A 254 -12.82 -15.53 -6.05
N GLN A 255 -13.51 -16.64 -6.29
CA GLN A 255 -12.94 -17.84 -6.87
C GLN A 255 -12.27 -17.60 -8.24
N LYS A 256 -12.75 -16.61 -9.00
CA LYS A 256 -12.11 -16.21 -10.27
C LYS A 256 -10.67 -15.74 -10.05
N ASN A 257 -10.42 -15.03 -8.96
CA ASN A 257 -9.09 -14.57 -8.58
C ASN A 257 -8.29 -15.64 -7.84
N TYR A 258 -8.97 -16.51 -7.08
CA TYR A 258 -8.37 -17.49 -6.18
C TYR A 258 -9.04 -18.86 -6.34
N PRO A 259 -8.58 -19.71 -7.28
CA PRO A 259 -9.25 -20.98 -7.64
C PRO A 259 -9.36 -21.99 -6.49
N PHE A 260 -8.56 -21.87 -5.43
CA PHE A 260 -8.63 -22.75 -4.26
C PHE A 260 -9.86 -22.48 -3.37
N LEU A 261 -10.53 -21.34 -3.55
CA LEU A 261 -11.75 -21.00 -2.80
C LEU A 261 -12.95 -21.80 -3.32
N PRO A 262 -13.78 -22.38 -2.43
CA PRO A 262 -14.98 -23.13 -2.86
C PRO A 262 -16.11 -22.21 -3.34
N LYS A 263 -16.16 -20.97 -2.89
CA LYS A 263 -17.21 -19.96 -3.15
C LYS A 263 -16.64 -18.56 -2.95
N HIS A 264 -17.46 -17.53 -3.18
CA HIS A 264 -17.22 -16.19 -2.69
C HIS A 264 -17.07 -16.22 -1.18
N MET A 265 -15.97 -15.70 -0.68
CA MET A 265 -15.60 -15.74 0.72
C MET A 265 -15.73 -14.33 1.29
N PRO A 266 -16.55 -14.07 2.33
CA PRO A 266 -16.62 -12.75 2.93
C PRO A 266 -15.28 -12.43 3.60
N VAL A 267 -14.69 -11.30 3.22
CA VAL A 267 -13.43 -10.78 3.74
C VAL A 267 -13.58 -9.31 4.10
N MET A 268 -12.81 -8.86 5.09
CA MET A 268 -12.71 -7.42 5.35
C MET A 268 -11.92 -6.73 4.26
N MET A 269 -12.26 -5.45 4.08
CA MET A 269 -11.55 -4.56 3.18
C MET A 269 -11.20 -3.26 3.91
N VAL A 270 -10.05 -2.69 3.53
CA VAL A 270 -9.57 -1.38 3.96
C VAL A 270 -9.33 -0.49 2.75
N GLN A 271 -9.78 0.75 2.79
CA GLN A 271 -9.62 1.71 1.69
C GLN A 271 -8.18 2.23 1.65
N SER A 272 -7.55 2.22 0.48
CA SER A 272 -6.27 2.87 0.23
C SER A 272 -6.44 4.25 -0.40
N TYR A 273 -5.48 5.13 -0.13
CA TYR A 273 -5.47 6.53 -0.59
C TYR A 273 -4.11 6.90 -1.17
N LEU A 274 -4.15 7.63 -2.27
CA LEU A 274 -3.01 8.40 -2.76
C LEU A 274 -2.99 9.72 -2.01
N VAL A 275 -1.91 10.01 -1.32
CA VAL A 275 -1.78 11.16 -0.42
C VAL A 275 -0.56 12.01 -0.74
N THR A 276 -0.61 13.25 -0.28
CA THR A 276 0.47 14.23 -0.28
C THR A 276 0.48 14.96 1.07
N ALA A 277 1.42 15.86 1.26
CA ALA A 277 1.41 16.77 2.40
C ALA A 277 1.07 18.20 1.95
N GLN A 278 0.62 19.01 2.89
CA GLN A 278 0.49 20.46 2.70
C GLN A 278 1.87 21.10 2.84
N PHE A 279 2.53 21.33 1.73
CA PHE A 279 3.86 21.92 1.72
C PHE A 279 3.78 23.45 1.82
N ARG A 280 4.72 24.06 2.56
CA ARG A 280 4.90 25.51 2.57
C ARG A 280 5.68 26.00 1.35
N ASP A 281 6.47 25.11 0.76
CA ASP A 281 7.29 25.39 -0.43
C ASP A 281 6.43 25.43 -1.70
N LYS A 282 6.52 26.56 -2.41
CA LYS A 282 5.80 26.79 -3.66
C LYS A 282 6.19 25.76 -4.74
N GLN A 283 7.48 25.44 -4.86
CA GLN A 283 7.98 24.53 -5.90
C GLN A 283 7.39 23.11 -5.72
N ARG A 284 7.30 22.62 -4.48
CA ARG A 284 6.65 21.34 -4.18
C ARG A 284 5.15 21.36 -4.48
N ASN A 285 4.47 22.45 -4.13
CA ASN A 285 3.04 22.60 -4.46
C ASN A 285 2.81 22.65 -5.98
N ASP A 286 3.67 23.33 -6.74
CA ASP A 286 3.59 23.35 -8.21
C ASP A 286 3.84 21.95 -8.80
N PHE A 287 4.74 21.16 -8.20
CA PHE A 287 4.95 19.77 -8.57
C PHE A 287 3.72 18.89 -8.27
N VAL A 288 3.09 19.08 -7.12
CA VAL A 288 1.83 18.39 -6.74
C VAL A 288 0.70 18.75 -7.71
N LYS A 289 0.61 20.03 -8.14
CA LYS A 289 -0.34 20.45 -9.19
C LYS A 289 -0.09 19.75 -10.53
N LYS A 290 1.18 19.75 -10.96
CA LYS A 290 1.60 19.09 -12.19
C LYS A 290 1.25 17.60 -12.16
N PHE A 291 1.47 16.93 -11.04
CA PHE A 291 1.12 15.53 -10.84
C PHE A 291 -0.40 15.30 -10.99
N ALA A 292 -1.24 16.13 -10.37
CA ALA A 292 -2.70 15.99 -10.49
C ALA A 292 -3.17 16.18 -11.94
N GLY A 293 -2.58 17.13 -12.67
CA GLY A 293 -2.84 17.31 -14.10
C GLY A 293 -2.41 16.11 -14.94
N ALA A 294 -1.23 15.56 -14.66
CA ALA A 294 -0.71 14.38 -15.34
C ALA A 294 -1.56 13.13 -15.08
N LEU A 295 -2.01 12.93 -13.82
CA LEU A 295 -2.94 11.87 -13.46
C LEU A 295 -4.25 11.98 -14.24
N CYS A 296 -4.82 13.19 -14.31
CA CYS A 296 -6.03 13.47 -15.08
C CYS A 296 -5.86 13.14 -16.56
N GLN A 297 -4.82 13.71 -17.21
CA GLN A 297 -4.59 13.59 -18.64
C GLN A 297 -4.26 12.18 -19.11
N ASN A 298 -3.70 11.34 -18.25
CA ASN A 298 -3.24 10.00 -18.59
C ASN A 298 -4.06 8.89 -17.89
N TYR A 299 -5.21 9.22 -17.31
CA TYR A 299 -6.03 8.26 -16.57
C TYR A 299 -6.46 7.07 -17.45
N GLU A 300 -6.86 7.33 -18.71
CA GLU A 300 -7.24 6.26 -19.64
C GLU A 300 -6.07 5.31 -19.93
N LYS A 301 -4.86 5.83 -20.11
CA LYS A 301 -3.65 4.99 -20.28
C LYS A 301 -3.36 4.13 -19.03
N LEU A 302 -3.59 4.70 -17.84
CA LEU A 302 -3.45 3.95 -16.60
C LEU A 302 -4.46 2.80 -16.52
N GLN A 303 -5.70 3.03 -16.98
CA GLN A 303 -6.73 1.98 -17.03
C GLN A 303 -6.47 0.93 -18.10
N GLU A 304 -5.93 1.30 -19.25
CA GLU A 304 -5.68 0.39 -20.37
C GLU A 304 -4.43 -0.46 -20.17
N HIS A 305 -3.36 0.14 -19.67
CA HIS A 305 -2.02 -0.47 -19.65
C HIS A 305 -1.47 -0.70 -18.26
N GLY A 306 -2.01 -0.04 -17.23
CA GLY A 306 -1.58 -0.18 -15.85
C GLY A 306 -2.24 -1.38 -15.14
N HIS A 307 -1.96 -1.47 -13.85
CA HIS A 307 -2.54 -2.49 -13.00
C HIS A 307 -4.08 -2.42 -13.03
N GLU A 308 -4.75 -3.57 -13.00
CA GLU A 308 -6.22 -3.63 -13.10
C GLU A 308 -6.97 -2.80 -12.03
N LYS A 309 -6.32 -2.49 -10.91
CA LYS A 309 -6.89 -1.63 -9.85
C LYS A 309 -7.19 -0.20 -10.30
N TRP A 310 -6.59 0.28 -11.38
CA TRP A 310 -6.98 1.55 -12.00
C TRP A 310 -8.42 1.56 -12.49
N LYS A 311 -8.97 0.38 -12.84
CA LYS A 311 -10.39 0.21 -13.25
C LYS A 311 -11.37 0.16 -12.07
N ALA A 312 -10.85 -0.04 -10.86
CA ALA A 312 -11.65 -0.14 -9.63
C ALA A 312 -11.80 1.19 -8.87
N LEU A 313 -11.21 2.28 -9.37
CA LEU A 313 -11.31 3.58 -8.72
C LEU A 313 -12.71 4.17 -8.90
N THR A 314 -13.23 4.77 -7.84
CA THR A 314 -14.53 5.47 -7.86
C THR A 314 -14.44 6.84 -8.53
N TRP A 315 -13.27 7.47 -8.50
CA TRP A 315 -12.98 8.72 -9.22
C TRP A 315 -12.42 8.41 -10.61
N SER A 316 -12.88 9.15 -11.60
CA SER A 316 -12.34 9.12 -12.97
C SER A 316 -12.63 10.44 -13.69
N PRO A 317 -11.97 10.76 -14.81
CA PRO A 317 -12.33 11.92 -15.65
C PRO A 317 -13.78 11.91 -16.14
N ALA A 318 -14.37 10.73 -16.33
CA ALA A 318 -15.79 10.59 -16.69
C ALA A 318 -16.74 10.83 -15.51
N ASN A 319 -16.25 10.65 -14.27
CA ASN A 319 -16.95 10.96 -13.04
C ASN A 319 -16.00 11.72 -12.10
N PRO A 320 -15.74 13.02 -12.36
CA PRO A 320 -14.68 13.77 -11.70
C PRO A 320 -15.02 14.17 -10.26
N ARG A 321 -16.26 13.94 -9.81
CA ARG A 321 -16.62 14.22 -8.42
C ARG A 321 -15.89 13.29 -7.47
N LEU A 322 -15.05 13.86 -6.63
CA LEU A 322 -14.37 13.13 -5.58
C LEU A 322 -15.37 12.68 -4.48
N PRO A 323 -15.33 11.41 -4.06
CA PRO A 323 -16.26 10.89 -3.03
C PRO A 323 -15.99 11.52 -1.66
N SER A 324 -16.95 11.41 -0.76
CA SER A 324 -16.74 11.82 0.64
C SER A 324 -15.62 10.99 1.28
N LEU A 325 -14.77 11.64 2.06
CA LEU A 325 -13.71 10.98 2.81
C LEU A 325 -14.23 10.50 4.17
N LEU A 326 -13.53 9.54 4.73
CA LEU A 326 -13.71 9.15 6.13
C LEU A 326 -13.44 10.35 7.06
N SER A 327 -14.05 10.34 8.24
CA SER A 327 -13.94 11.43 9.22
C SER A 327 -12.47 11.75 9.54
N GLY A 328 -12.15 13.03 9.53
CA GLY A 328 -10.81 13.56 9.81
C GLY A 328 -9.91 13.73 8.57
N TRP A 329 -10.18 13.01 7.49
CA TRP A 329 -9.43 13.18 6.25
C TRP A 329 -9.84 14.45 5.49
N SER A 330 -8.89 15.07 4.81
CA SER A 330 -9.13 16.25 3.96
C SER A 330 -8.44 16.11 2.61
N TYR A 331 -9.13 16.51 1.55
CA TYR A 331 -8.54 16.61 0.24
C TYR A 331 -7.50 17.73 0.16
N SER A 332 -6.50 17.54 -0.66
CA SER A 332 -5.54 18.59 -1.00
C SER A 332 -6.26 19.74 -1.72
N THR A 333 -6.17 20.94 -1.15
CA THR A 333 -6.72 22.17 -1.78
C THR A 333 -6.03 22.50 -3.10
N VAL A 334 -4.85 21.92 -3.32
CA VAL A 334 -4.04 22.10 -4.54
C VAL A 334 -4.51 21.18 -5.66
N THR A 335 -4.83 19.91 -5.36
CA THR A 335 -5.17 18.91 -6.39
C THR A 335 -6.66 18.74 -6.62
N LYS A 336 -7.49 18.94 -5.60
CA LYS A 336 -8.94 18.78 -5.68
C LYS A 336 -9.57 19.54 -6.84
N PRO A 337 -9.33 20.85 -7.04
CA PRO A 337 -9.92 21.59 -8.15
C PRO A 337 -9.53 21.04 -9.53
N ILE A 338 -8.29 20.54 -9.66
CA ILE A 338 -7.78 19.97 -10.91
C ILE A 338 -8.51 18.66 -11.21
N LEU A 339 -8.61 17.77 -10.22
CA LEU A 339 -9.24 16.47 -10.40
C LEU A 339 -10.76 16.57 -10.61
N GLU A 340 -11.43 17.52 -9.95
CA GLU A 340 -12.88 17.75 -10.13
C GLU A 340 -13.21 18.48 -11.43
N SER A 341 -12.23 19.15 -12.06
CA SER A 341 -12.38 19.75 -13.40
C SER A 341 -11.84 18.87 -14.54
N CYS A 342 -11.40 17.66 -14.21
CA CYS A 342 -10.87 16.71 -15.18
C CYS A 342 -11.97 16.29 -16.18
N ALA A 343 -11.68 16.41 -17.45
CA ALA A 343 -12.57 15.95 -18.53
C ALA A 343 -11.90 14.79 -19.27
N PRO A 344 -12.67 13.81 -19.80
CA PRO A 344 -12.13 12.76 -20.63
C PRO A 344 -11.36 13.35 -21.82
N THR A 345 -10.16 12.84 -22.09
CA THR A 345 -9.46 13.15 -23.33
C THR A 345 -10.22 12.47 -24.48
N ALA A 346 -10.62 13.23 -25.49
CA ALA A 346 -11.21 12.66 -26.69
C ALA A 346 -10.14 11.83 -27.43
N THR A 347 -10.06 10.54 -27.12
CA THR A 347 -9.16 9.60 -27.81
C THR A 347 -9.90 8.92 -28.94
N THR A 348 -9.43 9.15 -30.17
CA THR A 348 -9.66 8.25 -31.30
C THR A 348 -8.91 6.95 -31.03
N SER A 349 -9.59 5.97 -30.47
CA SER A 349 -9.01 4.65 -30.19
C SER A 349 -8.91 3.84 -31.47
N ALA A 350 -7.67 3.54 -31.88
CA ALA A 350 -7.41 2.40 -32.76
C ALA A 350 -7.40 1.12 -31.89
N PRO A 351 -8.00 0.00 -32.35
CA PRO A 351 -8.05 -1.23 -31.55
C PRO A 351 -6.66 -1.86 -31.47
N ILE A 352 -6.13 -2.00 -30.26
CA ILE A 352 -4.89 -2.72 -29.99
C ILE A 352 -5.24 -4.14 -29.52
N ALA A 353 -4.61 -5.12 -30.15
CA ALA A 353 -4.77 -6.54 -29.88
C ALA A 353 -4.42 -6.86 -28.42
N ALA A 354 -5.26 -7.69 -27.78
CA ALA A 354 -5.08 -8.16 -26.42
C ALA A 354 -3.79 -8.97 -26.28
N ALA A 355 -2.88 -8.53 -25.42
CA ALA A 355 -1.72 -9.30 -25.01
C ALA A 355 -2.15 -10.41 -24.04
N THR A 356 -1.81 -11.63 -24.33
CA THR A 356 -1.97 -12.81 -23.47
C THR A 356 -1.17 -12.63 -22.16
N PRO A 357 -1.70 -13.01 -20.99
CA PRO A 357 -0.96 -12.93 -19.74
C PRO A 357 0.16 -13.98 -19.76
N SER A 358 1.42 -13.53 -19.65
CA SER A 358 2.56 -14.40 -19.48
C SER A 358 2.52 -15.02 -18.08
N SER A 359 2.42 -16.34 -18.00
CA SER A 359 2.66 -17.10 -16.78
C SER A 359 4.09 -16.90 -16.32
N LEU A 360 4.30 -16.31 -15.16
CA LEU A 360 5.62 -16.22 -14.53
C LEU A 360 6.13 -17.65 -14.25
N PRO A 361 7.40 -17.97 -14.59
CA PRO A 361 7.96 -19.30 -14.33
C PRO A 361 8.01 -19.59 -12.82
N CYS A 362 7.65 -20.83 -12.46
CA CYS A 362 7.71 -21.31 -11.09
C CYS A 362 9.16 -21.44 -10.61
N SER A 363 9.54 -20.72 -9.55
CA SER A 363 10.87 -20.82 -8.97
C SER A 363 11.03 -22.09 -8.14
N MET A 364 12.29 -22.52 -7.88
CA MET A 364 12.55 -23.67 -6.99
C MET A 364 12.03 -23.44 -5.56
N GLU A 365 12.08 -22.18 -5.11
CA GLU A 365 11.58 -21.78 -3.79
C GLU A 365 10.03 -21.89 -3.74
N ASP A 366 9.32 -21.51 -4.82
CA ASP A 366 7.87 -21.65 -4.91
C ASP A 366 7.43 -23.11 -4.85
N ARG A 367 8.23 -24.02 -5.41
CA ARG A 367 7.99 -25.48 -5.31
C ARG A 367 8.22 -26.01 -3.89
N ALA A 368 9.28 -25.55 -3.23
CA ALA A 368 9.63 -25.98 -1.87
C ALA A 368 8.56 -25.63 -0.83
N ILE A 369 7.74 -24.60 -1.09
CA ILE A 369 6.64 -24.16 -0.22
C ILE A 369 5.26 -24.55 -0.74
N GLY A 370 5.20 -25.42 -1.81
CA GLY A 370 3.95 -25.94 -2.34
C GLY A 370 3.11 -24.92 -3.12
N PHE A 371 3.69 -23.82 -3.59
CA PHE A 371 2.97 -22.81 -4.38
C PHE A 371 2.78 -23.18 -5.85
N CYS A 372 3.53 -24.13 -6.36
CA CYS A 372 3.34 -24.67 -7.70
C CYS A 372 3.96 -26.09 -7.79
N GLN A 373 3.38 -26.93 -8.62
CA GLN A 373 3.88 -28.28 -8.94
C GLN A 373 4.77 -28.26 -10.17
#